data_548e46ddeb1b13eef21981791d06b2f7
#
_entry.id   548e46ddeb1b13eef21981791d06b2f7
#
_cell.length_a   1.000
_cell.length_b   1.000
_cell.length_c   1.000
_cell.angle_alpha   90.00
_cell.angle_beta   90.00
_cell.angle_gamma   90.00
#
_symmetry.space_group_name_H-M   'P 1'
#
loop_
_entity.id
_entity.type
_entity.pdbx_description
1 polymer ?
#
loop_
_entity_poly.entity_id
_entity_poly.type
_entity_poly.pdbx_seq_one_letter_code
_entity_poly.pdbx_strand_id
1 'polypeptide(L)'
;MQIERELEDLRNALRNHALYRNLSNIKDVQVFMENHVFAVWDFMSLLKFLQHTFTSTKAPWLPPKNNAVARFINEIVLDEETDVNEKGEVKSHFEMYLEAMQEIGADTEQMVAFIERIREGHSISYALRQGNIYSCTAEFTRFTFDLIETDKPHIVAAAFTFGREDIIPDMFIEILEQADQENVKYSKLRYYLQRHIELDGDEHGPLALKMIAALCGDDDQKWSEVLLIAKKALEKRLKFWDGINTLIVGKEQFASI
;
A
#
# COMPACT_ATOMS: atom_id res chain seq x y z
N MET A 1 1.27 -17.68 -15.11
CA MET A 1 2.39 -18.44 -14.48
C MET A 1 1.91 -19.30 -13.31
N GLN A 2 2.73 -20.22 -12.79
CA GLN A 2 2.30 -21.09 -11.67
C GLN A 2 1.96 -20.28 -10.41
N ILE A 3 2.73 -19.22 -10.10
CA ILE A 3 2.51 -18.35 -8.94
C ILE A 3 1.12 -17.71 -8.97
N GLU A 4 0.69 -17.13 -10.07
CA GLU A 4 -0.62 -16.48 -10.19
C GLU A 4 -1.77 -17.43 -9.90
N ARG A 5 -1.71 -18.65 -10.43
CA ARG A 5 -2.71 -19.69 -10.15
C ARG A 5 -2.73 -20.08 -8.66
N GLU A 6 -1.58 -20.09 -8.00
CA GLU A 6 -1.47 -20.42 -6.57
C GLU A 6 -2.00 -19.30 -5.66
N LEU A 7 -2.16 -18.08 -6.18
CA LEU A 7 -2.66 -16.92 -5.45
C LEU A 7 -4.14 -16.62 -5.73
N GLU A 8 -4.76 -17.29 -6.72
CA GLU A 8 -6.09 -16.93 -7.22
C GLU A 8 -7.17 -16.96 -6.13
N ASP A 9 -7.17 -17.97 -5.26
CA ASP A 9 -8.16 -18.09 -4.19
C ASP A 9 -8.07 -16.93 -3.19
N LEU A 10 -6.84 -16.52 -2.84
CA LEU A 10 -6.59 -15.37 -1.94
C LEU A 10 -6.99 -14.05 -2.59
N ARG A 11 -6.68 -13.86 -3.88
CA ARG A 11 -7.10 -12.69 -4.65
C ARG A 11 -8.62 -12.61 -4.74
N ASN A 12 -9.29 -13.73 -5.02
CA ASN A 12 -10.76 -13.79 -5.06
C ASN A 12 -11.38 -13.48 -3.69
N ALA A 13 -10.77 -13.94 -2.60
CA ALA A 13 -11.21 -13.59 -1.26
C ALA A 13 -11.08 -12.08 -0.98
N LEU A 14 -10.01 -11.44 -1.45
CA LEU A 14 -9.82 -9.99 -1.35
C LEU A 14 -10.84 -9.22 -2.19
N ARG A 15 -10.98 -9.53 -3.49
CA ARG A 15 -11.94 -8.85 -4.39
C ARG A 15 -13.38 -8.92 -3.89
N ASN A 16 -13.75 -10.01 -3.22
CA ASN A 16 -15.11 -10.21 -2.71
C ASN A 16 -15.23 -9.92 -1.20
N HIS A 17 -14.27 -9.22 -0.60
CA HIS A 17 -14.24 -9.01 0.83
C HIS A 17 -15.45 -8.20 1.34
N ALA A 18 -15.96 -8.57 2.53
CA ALA A 18 -17.13 -7.91 3.12
C ALA A 18 -16.91 -6.42 3.41
N LEU A 19 -15.68 -5.99 3.62
CA LEU A 19 -15.30 -4.61 3.84
C LEU A 19 -15.91 -3.66 2.78
N TYR A 20 -15.81 -4.02 1.50
CA TYR A 20 -16.32 -3.17 0.40
C TYR A 20 -17.82 -2.93 0.48
N ARG A 21 -18.59 -3.93 0.89
CA ARG A 21 -20.05 -3.80 1.07
C ARG A 21 -20.43 -2.99 2.30
N ASN A 22 -19.54 -2.91 3.28
CA ASN A 22 -19.75 -2.21 4.55
C ASN A 22 -19.25 -0.76 4.54
N LEU A 23 -18.54 -0.33 3.50
CA LEU A 23 -18.19 1.08 3.24
C LEU A 23 -19.43 1.83 2.70
N SER A 24 -20.45 2.01 3.52
CA SER A 24 -21.78 2.47 3.11
C SER A 24 -21.99 3.98 3.26
N ASN A 25 -21.12 4.66 3.99
CA ASN A 25 -21.22 6.09 4.26
C ASN A 25 -19.84 6.69 4.56
N ILE A 26 -19.75 8.02 4.60
CA ILE A 26 -18.48 8.73 4.78
C ILE A 26 -17.77 8.40 6.10
N LYS A 27 -18.49 8.04 7.15
CA LYS A 27 -17.88 7.65 8.44
C LYS A 27 -17.15 6.32 8.35
N ASP A 28 -17.65 5.42 7.51
CA ASP A 28 -16.99 4.14 7.25
C ASP A 28 -15.72 4.36 6.45
N VAL A 29 -15.77 5.28 5.46
CA VAL A 29 -14.59 5.69 4.68
C VAL A 29 -13.55 6.39 5.56
N GLN A 30 -13.96 7.22 6.54
CA GLN A 30 -13.04 7.80 7.53
C GLN A 30 -12.30 6.71 8.30
N VAL A 31 -13.01 5.72 8.87
CA VAL A 31 -12.40 4.59 9.59
C VAL A 31 -11.45 3.80 8.70
N PHE A 32 -11.85 3.56 7.44
CA PHE A 32 -10.99 2.90 6.48
C PHE A 32 -9.70 3.68 6.26
N MET A 33 -9.79 4.97 5.94
CA MET A 33 -8.62 5.80 5.62
C MET A 33 -7.69 6.00 6.83
N GLU A 34 -8.23 6.15 8.05
CA GLU A 34 -7.46 6.26 9.30
C GLU A 34 -6.53 5.05 9.54
N ASN A 35 -6.92 3.89 9.05
CA ASN A 35 -6.12 2.66 9.13
C ASN A 35 -5.27 2.46 7.87
N HIS A 36 -5.85 2.68 6.69
CA HIS A 36 -5.19 2.43 5.42
C HIS A 36 -4.01 3.37 5.14
N VAL A 37 -3.99 4.57 5.72
CA VAL A 37 -2.87 5.53 5.59
C VAL A 37 -1.51 4.92 5.99
N PHE A 38 -1.49 3.97 6.92
CA PHE A 38 -0.28 3.23 7.27
C PHE A 38 0.20 2.32 6.13
N ALA A 39 -0.73 1.75 5.36
CA ALA A 39 -0.40 0.95 4.18
C ALA A 39 0.08 1.82 3.00
N VAL A 40 -0.43 3.04 2.86
CA VAL A 40 0.07 4.04 1.90
C VAL A 40 1.50 4.43 2.25
N TRP A 41 1.79 4.67 3.53
CA TRP A 41 3.13 5.04 3.97
C TRP A 41 4.13 3.87 3.88
N ASP A 42 3.74 2.65 4.28
CA ASP A 42 4.66 1.51 4.30
C ASP A 42 4.97 0.99 2.89
N PHE A 43 4.09 1.23 1.91
CA PHE A 43 4.34 1.00 0.49
C PHE A 43 5.60 1.73 0.02
N MET A 44 5.73 3.02 0.38
CA MET A 44 6.92 3.80 0.07
C MET A 44 8.20 3.19 0.65
N SER A 45 8.12 2.53 1.81
CA SER A 45 9.28 1.87 2.40
C SER A 45 9.73 0.64 1.59
N LEU A 46 8.78 -0.16 1.06
CA LEU A 46 9.08 -1.25 0.12
C LEU A 46 9.71 -0.69 -1.17
N LEU A 47 9.09 0.34 -1.74
CA LEU A 47 9.55 0.99 -2.97
C LEU A 47 10.96 1.57 -2.81
N LYS A 48 11.24 2.26 -1.70
CA LYS A 48 12.58 2.82 -1.42
C LYS A 48 13.65 1.75 -1.22
N PHE A 49 13.31 0.62 -0.60
CA PHE A 49 14.20 -0.54 -0.52
C PHE A 49 14.53 -1.08 -1.93
N LEU A 50 13.53 -1.23 -2.79
CA LEU A 50 13.73 -1.70 -4.16
C LEU A 50 14.48 -0.67 -5.00
N GLN A 51 14.21 0.63 -4.83
CA GLN A 51 14.99 1.70 -5.47
C GLN A 51 16.46 1.60 -5.08
N HIS A 52 16.77 1.43 -3.79
CA HIS A 52 18.15 1.26 -3.32
C HIS A 52 18.82 0.00 -3.92
N THR A 53 18.05 -1.07 -4.12
CA THR A 53 18.54 -2.33 -4.67
C THR A 53 18.87 -2.24 -6.17
N PHE A 54 17.98 -1.60 -6.95
CA PHE A 54 18.07 -1.63 -8.42
C PHE A 54 18.71 -0.39 -9.04
N THR A 55 18.83 0.69 -8.27
CA THR A 55 19.37 1.96 -8.74
C THR A 55 20.58 2.39 -7.90
N SER A 56 21.27 3.43 -8.31
CA SER A 56 22.39 4.02 -7.54
C SER A 56 21.91 5.26 -6.81
N THR A 57 21.53 5.11 -5.54
CA THR A 57 21.10 6.22 -4.68
C THR A 57 22.23 6.82 -3.84
N LYS A 58 23.47 6.34 -4.01
CA LYS A 58 24.68 6.79 -3.29
C LYS A 58 25.72 7.34 -4.24
N ALA A 59 26.59 8.23 -3.72
CA ALA A 59 27.79 8.68 -4.40
C ALA A 59 29.00 7.81 -3.97
N PRO A 60 29.94 7.45 -4.90
CA PRO A 60 29.90 7.76 -6.33
C PRO A 60 28.82 6.95 -7.06
N TRP A 61 28.25 7.54 -8.12
CA TRP A 61 27.25 6.86 -8.95
C TRP A 61 27.82 5.66 -9.69
N LEU A 62 27.07 4.58 -9.71
CA LEU A 62 27.35 3.40 -10.51
C LEU A 62 26.14 3.11 -11.42
N PRO A 63 26.35 2.68 -12.68
CA PRO A 63 25.24 2.34 -13.57
C PRO A 63 24.47 1.12 -13.05
N PRO A 64 23.13 1.12 -13.17
CA PRO A 64 22.32 -0.02 -12.75
C PRO A 64 22.62 -1.26 -13.60
N LYS A 65 22.54 -2.44 -12.98
CA LYS A 65 22.76 -3.72 -13.68
C LYS A 65 21.63 -4.08 -14.64
N ASN A 66 20.40 -3.62 -14.34
CA ASN A 66 19.20 -3.85 -15.16
C ASN A 66 18.47 -2.51 -15.36
N ASN A 67 18.71 -1.88 -16.50
CA ASN A 67 18.16 -0.56 -16.82
C ASN A 67 16.63 -0.57 -16.91
N ALA A 68 16.00 -1.66 -17.36
CA ALA A 68 14.55 -1.74 -17.49
C ALA A 68 13.87 -1.77 -16.11
N VAL A 69 14.40 -2.57 -15.18
CA VAL A 69 13.89 -2.61 -13.80
C VAL A 69 14.19 -1.30 -13.06
N ALA A 70 15.39 -0.74 -13.24
CA ALA A 70 15.75 0.54 -12.63
C ALA A 70 14.83 1.67 -13.11
N ARG A 71 14.51 1.69 -14.41
CA ARG A 71 13.55 2.64 -14.98
C ARG A 71 12.16 2.47 -14.38
N PHE A 72 11.63 1.26 -14.35
CA PHE A 72 10.33 0.93 -13.77
C PHE A 72 10.22 1.43 -12.31
N ILE A 73 11.20 1.10 -11.46
CA ILE A 73 11.20 1.55 -10.07
C ILE A 73 11.29 3.08 -9.97
N ASN A 74 12.10 3.74 -10.80
CA ASN A 74 12.23 5.20 -10.75
C ASN A 74 10.96 5.92 -11.26
N GLU A 75 10.23 5.34 -12.21
CA GLU A 75 8.93 5.86 -12.65
C GLU A 75 7.92 5.82 -11.52
N ILE A 76 7.76 4.69 -10.82
CA ILE A 76 6.89 4.61 -9.64
C ILE A 76 7.33 5.60 -8.55
N VAL A 77 8.65 5.72 -8.29
CA VAL A 77 9.15 6.70 -7.31
C VAL A 77 8.82 8.13 -7.72
N LEU A 78 8.90 8.47 -9.01
CA LEU A 78 8.56 9.79 -9.52
C LEU A 78 7.08 10.11 -9.24
N ASP A 79 6.21 9.16 -9.56
CA ASP A 79 4.76 9.34 -9.38
C ASP A 79 4.40 9.38 -7.88
N GLU A 80 4.95 8.49 -7.07
CA GLU A 80 4.61 8.41 -5.64
C GLU A 80 5.16 9.58 -4.79
N GLU A 81 6.39 10.06 -5.08
CA GLU A 81 7.02 11.11 -4.27
C GLU A 81 6.78 12.53 -4.76
N THR A 82 6.52 12.71 -6.07
CA THR A 82 6.55 14.04 -6.70
C THR A 82 5.53 14.19 -7.84
N ASP A 83 4.39 13.57 -7.71
CA ASP A 83 3.26 13.73 -8.63
C ASP A 83 2.62 15.13 -8.48
N VAL A 84 1.61 15.43 -9.27
CA VAL A 84 0.85 16.68 -9.19
C VAL A 84 -0.55 16.43 -8.63
N ASN A 85 -0.99 17.30 -7.73
CA ASN A 85 -2.35 17.25 -7.18
C ASN A 85 -3.38 17.91 -8.14
N GLU A 86 -4.64 17.96 -7.73
CA GLU A 86 -5.76 18.55 -8.46
C GLU A 86 -5.60 20.05 -8.79
N LYS A 87 -4.59 20.70 -8.18
CA LYS A 87 -4.26 22.13 -8.42
C LYS A 87 -3.00 22.32 -9.25
N GLY A 88 -2.35 21.21 -9.67
CA GLY A 88 -1.05 21.27 -10.36
C GLY A 88 0.14 21.53 -9.43
N GLU A 89 -0.02 21.36 -8.10
CA GLU A 89 1.06 21.47 -7.12
C GLU A 89 1.77 20.12 -6.98
N VAL A 90 3.11 20.14 -6.93
CA VAL A 90 3.90 18.92 -6.73
C VAL A 90 3.74 18.40 -5.30
N LYS A 91 3.28 17.16 -5.15
CA LYS A 91 3.06 16.48 -3.87
C LYS A 91 3.27 14.98 -3.98
N SER A 92 3.64 14.35 -2.88
CA SER A 92 3.62 12.89 -2.77
C SER A 92 2.18 12.36 -2.67
N HIS A 93 1.95 11.13 -3.11
CA HIS A 93 0.67 10.46 -2.91
C HIS A 93 0.30 10.35 -1.43
N PHE A 94 1.29 10.19 -0.54
CA PHE A 94 1.05 10.22 0.90
C PHE A 94 0.50 11.58 1.40
N GLU A 95 1.04 12.71 0.93
CA GLU A 95 0.52 14.04 1.26
C GLU A 95 -0.89 14.25 0.70
N MET A 96 -1.13 13.84 -0.57
CA MET A 96 -2.46 13.90 -1.17
C MET A 96 -3.47 13.04 -0.41
N TYR A 97 -3.06 11.85 0.07
CA TYR A 97 -3.89 10.99 0.89
C TYR A 97 -4.27 11.65 2.22
N LEU A 98 -3.32 12.28 2.92
CA LEU A 98 -3.59 13.03 4.16
C LEU A 98 -4.54 14.21 3.90
N GLU A 99 -4.37 14.93 2.80
CA GLU A 99 -5.29 16.01 2.43
C GLU A 99 -6.70 15.50 2.11
N ALA A 100 -6.82 14.35 1.44
CA ALA A 100 -8.11 13.69 1.21
C ALA A 100 -8.76 13.24 2.53
N MET A 101 -7.98 12.70 3.48
CA MET A 101 -8.45 12.39 4.83
C MET A 101 -9.02 13.62 5.53
N GLN A 102 -8.30 14.74 5.50
CA GLN A 102 -8.76 16.00 6.10
C GLN A 102 -10.03 16.53 5.42
N GLU A 103 -10.15 16.43 4.10
CA GLU A 103 -11.33 16.85 3.35
C GLU A 103 -12.59 16.09 3.80
N ILE A 104 -12.46 14.77 4.02
CA ILE A 104 -13.60 13.96 4.49
C ILE A 104 -13.79 14.00 6.01
N GLY A 105 -12.93 14.68 6.77
CA GLY A 105 -12.98 14.77 8.22
C GLY A 105 -12.47 13.53 8.96
N ALA A 106 -11.59 12.73 8.35
CA ALA A 106 -10.89 11.63 9.00
C ALA A 106 -9.76 12.15 9.90
N ASP A 107 -9.43 11.40 10.95
CA ASP A 107 -8.34 11.75 11.86
C ASP A 107 -6.97 11.45 11.24
N THR A 108 -6.12 12.46 11.14
CA THR A 108 -4.73 12.35 10.66
C THR A 108 -3.70 12.40 11.79
N GLU A 109 -4.09 12.75 13.02
CA GLU A 109 -3.16 13.01 14.13
C GLU A 109 -2.35 11.77 14.49
N GLN A 110 -2.99 10.59 14.47
CA GLN A 110 -2.34 9.32 14.79
C GLN A 110 -1.19 9.01 13.82
N MET A 111 -1.40 9.21 12.53
CA MET A 111 -0.38 9.01 11.50
C MET A 111 0.72 10.06 11.58
N VAL A 112 0.38 11.32 11.76
CA VAL A 112 1.35 12.42 11.92
C VAL A 112 2.24 12.15 13.15
N ALA A 113 1.66 11.82 14.29
CA ALA A 113 2.40 11.51 15.50
C ALA A 113 3.30 10.25 15.35
N PHE A 114 2.86 9.27 14.56
CA PHE A 114 3.67 8.10 14.22
C PHE A 114 4.92 8.51 13.41
N ILE A 115 4.75 9.33 12.37
CA ILE A 115 5.86 9.82 11.53
C ILE A 115 6.86 10.65 12.37
N GLU A 116 6.37 11.52 13.26
CA GLU A 116 7.25 12.31 14.13
C GLU A 116 8.12 11.42 15.02
N ARG A 117 7.57 10.35 15.60
CA ARG A 117 8.38 9.38 16.36
C ARG A 117 9.47 8.73 15.52
N ILE A 118 9.18 8.44 14.25
CA ILE A 118 10.20 7.90 13.33
C ILE A 118 11.28 8.96 13.04
N ARG A 119 10.91 10.24 12.84
CA ARG A 119 11.86 11.35 12.66
C ARG A 119 12.75 11.57 13.88
N GLU A 120 12.23 11.35 15.07
CA GLU A 120 12.97 11.36 16.33
C GLU A 120 13.94 10.18 16.51
N GLY A 121 13.95 9.24 15.56
CA GLY A 121 14.85 8.07 15.56
C GLY A 121 14.32 6.87 16.33
N HIS A 122 13.04 6.86 16.71
CA HIS A 122 12.42 5.69 17.32
C HIS A 122 12.20 4.55 16.33
N SER A 123 12.25 3.31 16.79
CA SER A 123 11.97 2.15 15.95
C SER A 123 10.49 2.09 15.55
N ILE A 124 10.21 1.46 14.41
CA ILE A 124 8.83 1.19 13.93
C ILE A 124 8.00 0.52 15.03
N SER A 125 8.55 -0.53 15.65
CA SER A 125 7.86 -1.25 16.73
C SER A 125 7.56 -0.38 17.95
N TYR A 126 8.41 0.57 18.30
CA TYR A 126 8.16 1.54 19.37
C TYR A 126 7.03 2.51 18.94
N ALA A 127 7.15 3.12 17.76
CA ALA A 127 6.18 4.09 17.28
C ALA A 127 4.77 3.50 17.14
N LEU A 128 4.64 2.25 16.66
CA LEU A 128 3.37 1.52 16.58
C LEU A 128 2.75 1.29 17.98
N ARG A 129 3.55 0.89 18.98
CA ARG A 129 3.03 0.67 20.33
C ARG A 129 2.57 1.94 21.02
N GLN A 130 3.29 3.06 20.83
CA GLN A 130 2.97 4.33 21.47
C GLN A 130 1.81 5.08 20.80
N GLY A 131 1.47 4.69 19.57
CA GLY A 131 0.45 5.37 18.76
C GLY A 131 -1.00 4.96 19.07
N ASN A 132 -1.25 3.99 19.97
CA ASN A 132 -2.60 3.40 20.15
C ASN A 132 -3.21 2.89 18.84
N ILE A 133 -2.36 2.39 17.93
CA ILE A 133 -2.75 1.94 16.60
C ILE A 133 -3.48 0.60 16.73
N TYR A 134 -4.55 0.42 16.01
CA TYR A 134 -5.29 -0.85 16.00
C TYR A 134 -4.39 -2.02 15.62
N SER A 135 -4.62 -3.16 16.26
CA SER A 135 -3.74 -4.34 16.11
C SER A 135 -3.61 -4.80 14.64
N CYS A 136 -4.71 -4.78 13.88
CA CYS A 136 -4.69 -5.15 12.46
C CYS A 136 -3.76 -4.25 11.64
N THR A 137 -3.80 -2.94 11.86
CA THR A 137 -2.95 -1.94 11.21
C THR A 137 -1.48 -2.11 11.64
N ALA A 138 -1.24 -2.23 12.95
CA ALA A 138 0.10 -2.41 13.50
C ALA A 138 0.76 -3.72 13.04
N GLU A 139 0.01 -4.83 12.95
CA GLU A 139 0.52 -6.11 12.44
C GLU A 139 0.82 -6.07 10.94
N PHE A 140 -0.02 -5.38 10.16
CA PHE A 140 0.20 -5.22 8.73
C PHE A 140 1.46 -4.40 8.45
N THR A 141 1.58 -3.23 9.08
CA THR A 141 2.77 -2.38 8.96
C THR A 141 4.04 -3.09 9.45
N ARG A 142 3.98 -3.78 10.60
CA ARG A 142 5.13 -4.54 11.11
C ARG A 142 5.58 -5.60 10.12
N PHE A 143 4.67 -6.34 9.50
CA PHE A 143 5.01 -7.34 8.51
C PHE A 143 5.84 -6.75 7.36
N THR A 144 5.52 -5.55 6.88
CA THR A 144 6.31 -4.85 5.86
C THR A 144 7.77 -4.65 6.31
N PHE A 145 7.98 -4.18 7.55
CA PHE A 145 9.33 -3.92 8.05
C PHE A 145 10.09 -5.20 8.41
N ASP A 146 9.40 -6.24 8.89
CA ASP A 146 10.01 -7.57 9.10
C ASP A 146 10.56 -8.13 7.77
N LEU A 147 9.90 -7.87 6.64
CA LEU A 147 10.39 -8.27 5.32
C LEU A 147 11.61 -7.43 4.89
N ILE A 148 11.58 -6.12 5.09
CA ILE A 148 12.69 -5.21 4.78
C ILE A 148 13.93 -5.58 5.60
N GLU A 149 13.76 -5.91 6.88
CA GLU A 149 14.86 -6.34 7.78
C GLU A 149 15.53 -7.66 7.34
N THR A 150 14.87 -8.47 6.51
CA THR A 150 15.51 -9.67 5.94
C THR A 150 16.67 -9.35 5.00
N ASP A 151 16.73 -8.14 4.47
CA ASP A 151 17.67 -7.69 3.43
C ASP A 151 17.69 -8.60 2.18
N LYS A 152 16.54 -9.23 1.88
CA LYS A 152 16.36 -10.12 0.73
C LYS A 152 15.50 -9.46 -0.35
N PRO A 153 16.09 -8.92 -1.44
CA PRO A 153 15.33 -8.16 -2.44
C PRO A 153 14.17 -8.92 -3.08
N HIS A 154 14.29 -10.23 -3.33
CA HIS A 154 13.22 -11.04 -3.93
C HIS A 154 12.02 -11.21 -2.98
N ILE A 155 12.23 -11.20 -1.66
CA ILE A 155 11.18 -11.23 -0.64
C ILE A 155 10.42 -9.90 -0.62
N VAL A 156 11.16 -8.78 -0.59
CA VAL A 156 10.56 -7.44 -0.63
C VAL A 156 9.81 -7.21 -1.94
N ALA A 157 10.40 -7.61 -3.08
CA ALA A 157 9.76 -7.54 -4.39
C ALA A 157 8.46 -8.37 -4.46
N ALA A 158 8.42 -9.56 -3.82
CA ALA A 158 7.23 -10.39 -3.77
C ALA A 158 6.09 -9.70 -2.99
N ALA A 159 6.38 -9.10 -1.84
CA ALA A 159 5.39 -8.37 -1.06
C ALA A 159 4.91 -7.10 -1.79
N PHE A 160 5.82 -6.37 -2.43
CA PHE A 160 5.50 -5.21 -3.27
C PHE A 160 4.55 -5.61 -4.41
N THR A 161 4.95 -6.53 -5.27
CA THR A 161 4.20 -6.93 -6.46
C THR A 161 2.84 -7.55 -6.11
N PHE A 162 2.82 -8.61 -5.32
CA PHE A 162 1.60 -9.40 -5.09
C PHE A 162 0.75 -8.90 -3.93
N GLY A 163 1.33 -8.15 -3.00
CA GLY A 163 0.63 -7.67 -1.80
C GLY A 163 0.21 -6.21 -1.86
N ARG A 164 0.68 -5.44 -2.85
CA ARG A 164 0.43 -4.00 -2.97
C ARG A 164 -0.04 -3.62 -4.37
N GLU A 165 0.83 -3.68 -5.35
CA GLU A 165 0.65 -3.17 -6.70
C GLU A 165 -0.53 -3.81 -7.44
N ASP A 166 -0.67 -5.13 -7.32
CA ASP A 166 -1.66 -5.92 -8.07
C ASP A 166 -3.10 -5.86 -7.49
N ILE A 167 -3.30 -5.22 -6.31
CA ILE A 167 -4.59 -5.23 -5.59
C ILE A 167 -5.23 -3.84 -5.53
N ILE A 168 -4.41 -2.79 -5.59
CA ILE A 168 -4.82 -1.41 -5.35
C ILE A 168 -5.95 -0.93 -6.28
N PRO A 169 -5.95 -1.18 -7.61
CA PRO A 169 -6.98 -0.69 -8.52
C PRO A 169 -8.38 -1.15 -8.17
N ASP A 170 -8.57 -2.44 -7.93
CA ASP A 170 -9.89 -3.02 -7.62
C ASP A 170 -10.49 -2.44 -6.33
N MET A 171 -9.66 -2.26 -5.31
CA MET A 171 -10.04 -1.68 -4.03
C MET A 171 -10.50 -0.22 -4.18
N PHE A 172 -9.80 0.58 -4.97
CA PHE A 172 -10.10 2.00 -5.08
C PHE A 172 -11.39 2.28 -5.85
N ILE A 173 -11.75 1.46 -6.83
CA ILE A 173 -13.03 1.59 -7.54
C ILE A 173 -14.19 1.50 -6.54
N GLU A 174 -14.20 0.48 -5.68
CA GLU A 174 -15.25 0.28 -4.69
C GLU A 174 -15.34 1.45 -3.70
N ILE A 175 -14.20 1.96 -3.23
CA ILE A 175 -14.15 3.11 -2.31
C ILE A 175 -14.70 4.37 -2.98
N LEU A 176 -14.34 4.62 -4.23
CA LEU A 176 -14.81 5.79 -4.99
C LEU A 176 -16.33 5.78 -5.15
N GLU A 177 -16.89 4.65 -5.52
CA GLU A 177 -18.34 4.48 -5.69
C GLU A 177 -19.11 4.73 -4.40
N GLN A 178 -18.56 4.34 -3.25
CA GLN A 178 -19.21 4.51 -1.94
C GLN A 178 -19.01 5.92 -1.36
N ALA A 179 -17.85 6.54 -1.57
CA ALA A 179 -17.50 7.80 -0.92
C ALA A 179 -18.23 9.02 -1.52
N ASP A 180 -18.49 9.03 -2.82
CA ASP A 180 -19.03 10.19 -3.52
C ASP A 180 -19.90 9.81 -4.73
N GLN A 181 -21.07 9.27 -4.48
CA GLN A 181 -22.03 8.84 -5.51
C GLN A 181 -22.46 9.99 -6.44
N GLU A 182 -22.49 11.24 -5.95
CA GLU A 182 -22.87 12.43 -6.72
C GLU A 182 -21.68 13.12 -7.40
N ASN A 183 -20.47 12.69 -7.14
CA ASN A 183 -19.23 13.21 -7.73
C ASN A 183 -18.96 14.73 -7.51
N VAL A 184 -19.36 15.30 -6.39
CA VAL A 184 -19.31 16.76 -6.18
C VAL A 184 -18.58 17.18 -4.89
N LYS A 185 -18.58 16.33 -3.86
CA LYS A 185 -18.28 16.78 -2.50
C LYS A 185 -16.82 16.55 -2.06
N TYR A 186 -16.18 15.51 -2.55
CA TYR A 186 -14.86 15.09 -2.10
C TYR A 186 -13.85 15.07 -3.25
N SER A 187 -13.46 16.26 -3.68
CA SER A 187 -12.63 16.45 -4.89
C SER A 187 -11.22 15.88 -4.74
N LYS A 188 -10.61 16.02 -3.56
CA LYS A 188 -9.26 15.50 -3.29
C LYS A 188 -9.24 13.99 -3.23
N LEU A 189 -10.19 13.39 -2.49
CA LEU A 189 -10.32 11.94 -2.43
C LEU A 189 -10.54 11.35 -3.82
N ARG A 190 -11.43 11.96 -4.61
CA ARG A 190 -11.69 11.51 -5.98
C ARG A 190 -10.44 11.61 -6.85
N TYR A 191 -9.77 12.77 -6.84
CA TYR A 191 -8.55 12.96 -7.63
C TYR A 191 -7.51 11.90 -7.27
N TYR A 192 -7.28 11.68 -5.97
CA TYR A 192 -6.37 10.66 -5.48
C TYR A 192 -6.71 9.26 -6.02
N LEU A 193 -7.97 8.85 -5.93
CA LEU A 193 -8.42 7.53 -6.39
C LEU A 193 -8.35 7.38 -7.91
N GLN A 194 -8.78 8.41 -8.66
CA GLN A 194 -8.71 8.41 -10.13
C GLN A 194 -7.26 8.38 -10.62
N ARG A 195 -6.38 9.14 -9.96
CA ARG A 195 -4.96 9.18 -10.33
C ARG A 195 -4.30 7.81 -10.20
N HIS A 196 -4.62 7.04 -9.15
CA HIS A 196 -4.14 5.67 -8.99
C HIS A 196 -4.69 4.72 -10.05
N ILE A 197 -5.98 4.81 -10.39
CA ILE A 197 -6.59 4.00 -11.46
C ILE A 197 -5.92 4.30 -12.82
N GLU A 198 -5.55 5.55 -13.08
CA GLU A 198 -4.90 5.95 -14.33
C GLU A 198 -3.44 5.49 -14.41
N LEU A 199 -2.69 5.54 -13.29
CA LEU A 199 -1.28 5.19 -13.22
C LEU A 199 -1.05 3.68 -13.18
N ASP A 200 -1.89 2.93 -12.48
CA ASP A 200 -1.78 1.47 -12.31
C ASP A 200 -2.20 0.68 -13.58
N GLY A 201 -2.28 1.35 -14.72
CA GLY A 201 -2.64 0.73 -16.00
C GLY A 201 -1.77 -0.49 -16.38
N ASP A 202 -2.19 -1.18 -17.44
CA ASP A 202 -1.77 -2.52 -17.91
C ASP A 202 -0.26 -2.86 -17.96
N GLU A 203 0.65 -1.90 -17.71
CA GLU A 203 2.10 -2.08 -17.86
C GLU A 203 2.84 -2.45 -16.56
N HIS A 204 2.32 -2.08 -15.38
CA HIS A 204 3.03 -2.29 -14.11
C HIS A 204 3.13 -3.78 -13.73
N GLY A 205 2.07 -4.56 -13.86
CA GLY A 205 2.07 -5.98 -13.54
C GLY A 205 3.15 -6.80 -14.28
N PRO A 206 3.25 -6.71 -15.62
CA PRO A 206 4.30 -7.39 -16.38
C PRO A 206 5.74 -6.96 -16.02
N LEU A 207 5.96 -5.68 -15.68
CA LEU A 207 7.28 -5.17 -15.28
C LEU A 207 7.66 -5.62 -13.87
N ALA A 208 6.71 -5.65 -12.94
CA ALA A 208 6.90 -6.19 -11.60
C ALA A 208 7.28 -7.68 -11.62
N LEU A 209 6.66 -8.48 -12.50
CA LEU A 209 7.04 -9.89 -12.69
C LEU A 209 8.46 -10.02 -13.29
N LYS A 210 8.85 -9.14 -14.22
CA LYS A 210 10.22 -9.10 -14.74
C LYS A 210 11.24 -8.74 -13.66
N MET A 211 10.90 -7.86 -12.73
CA MET A 211 11.73 -7.51 -11.59
C MET A 211 11.98 -8.74 -10.71
N ILE A 212 10.95 -9.51 -10.36
CA ILE A 212 11.08 -10.75 -9.58
C ILE A 212 11.94 -11.77 -10.34
N ALA A 213 11.71 -11.95 -11.63
CA ALA A 213 12.50 -12.85 -12.45
C ALA A 213 13.98 -12.46 -12.49
N ALA A 214 14.30 -11.16 -12.56
CA ALA A 214 15.66 -10.67 -12.51
C ALA A 214 16.37 -10.94 -11.16
N LEU A 215 15.60 -11.00 -10.05
CA LEU A 215 16.14 -11.30 -8.71
C LEU A 215 16.32 -12.80 -8.46
N CYS A 216 15.41 -13.61 -8.98
CA CYS A 216 15.39 -15.06 -8.73
C CYS A 216 16.27 -15.83 -9.73
N GLY A 217 16.31 -15.41 -11.02
CA GLY A 217 16.98 -16.18 -12.07
C GLY A 217 16.50 -17.64 -12.06
N ASP A 218 17.45 -18.58 -12.06
CA ASP A 218 17.22 -20.03 -12.03
C ASP A 218 17.28 -20.62 -10.60
N ASP A 219 17.14 -19.78 -9.55
CA ASP A 219 17.22 -20.21 -8.15
C ASP A 219 15.85 -20.64 -7.63
N ASP A 220 15.61 -21.95 -7.58
CA ASP A 220 14.37 -22.56 -7.12
C ASP A 220 14.01 -22.21 -5.66
N GLN A 221 15.03 -21.97 -4.79
CA GLN A 221 14.79 -21.57 -3.42
C GLN A 221 14.20 -20.17 -3.38
N LYS A 222 14.75 -19.21 -4.14
CA LYS A 222 14.19 -17.86 -4.21
C LYS A 222 12.77 -17.87 -4.76
N TRP A 223 12.48 -18.65 -5.79
CA TRP A 223 11.12 -18.78 -6.31
C TRP A 223 10.14 -19.36 -5.28
N SER A 224 10.60 -20.32 -4.46
CA SER A 224 9.80 -20.88 -3.36
C SER A 224 9.56 -19.83 -2.26
N GLU A 225 10.56 -19.03 -1.91
CA GLU A 225 10.45 -17.91 -0.96
C GLU A 225 9.49 -16.82 -1.50
N VAL A 226 9.56 -16.47 -2.79
CA VAL A 226 8.64 -15.53 -3.46
C VAL A 226 7.19 -16.00 -3.34
N LEU A 227 6.90 -17.25 -3.67
CA LEU A 227 5.54 -17.79 -3.56
C LEU A 227 5.04 -17.77 -2.10
N LEU A 228 5.87 -18.17 -1.16
CA LEU A 228 5.53 -18.15 0.26
C LEU A 228 5.19 -16.73 0.74
N ILE A 229 6.01 -15.74 0.37
CA ILE A 229 5.79 -14.35 0.79
C ILE A 229 4.60 -13.74 0.07
N ALA A 230 4.39 -14.03 -1.21
CA ALA A 230 3.21 -13.60 -1.94
C ALA A 230 1.91 -14.07 -1.24
N LYS A 231 1.82 -15.36 -0.87
CA LYS A 231 0.69 -15.88 -0.08
C LYS A 231 0.53 -15.16 1.27
N LYS A 232 1.61 -15.01 2.02
CA LYS A 232 1.60 -14.30 3.31
C LYS A 232 1.17 -12.83 3.19
N ALA A 233 1.60 -12.14 2.14
CA ALA A 233 1.23 -10.75 1.90
C ALA A 233 -0.29 -10.60 1.67
N LEU A 234 -0.89 -11.48 0.86
CA LEU A 234 -2.33 -11.53 0.65
C LEU A 234 -3.10 -11.92 1.93
N GLU A 235 -2.62 -12.90 2.68
CA GLU A 235 -3.21 -13.29 3.98
C GLU A 235 -3.15 -12.13 5.00
N LYS A 236 -2.04 -11.38 5.04
CA LYS A 236 -1.91 -10.20 5.90
C LYS A 236 -2.85 -9.09 5.46
N ARG A 237 -3.06 -8.91 4.16
CA ARG A 237 -4.04 -7.97 3.62
C ARG A 237 -5.46 -8.37 3.98
N LEU A 238 -5.83 -9.65 3.87
CA LEU A 238 -7.14 -10.15 4.32
C LEU A 238 -7.38 -9.87 5.80
N LYS A 239 -6.43 -10.20 6.67
CA LYS A 239 -6.53 -9.90 8.11
C LYS A 239 -6.63 -8.40 8.40
N PHE A 240 -5.96 -7.59 7.62
CA PHE A 240 -6.06 -6.14 7.72
C PHE A 240 -7.48 -5.67 7.37
N TRP A 241 -8.05 -6.17 6.26
CA TRP A 241 -9.43 -5.89 5.86
C TRP A 241 -10.45 -6.40 6.89
N ASP A 242 -10.27 -7.61 7.42
CA ASP A 242 -11.11 -8.16 8.51
C ASP A 242 -11.12 -7.24 9.72
N GLY A 243 -9.94 -6.74 10.12
CA GLY A 243 -9.79 -5.83 11.24
C GLY A 243 -10.50 -4.49 11.01
N ILE A 244 -10.29 -3.85 9.86
CA ILE A 244 -10.98 -2.59 9.51
C ILE A 244 -12.50 -2.82 9.42
N ASN A 245 -12.93 -3.91 8.79
CA ASN A 245 -14.34 -4.27 8.70
C ASN A 245 -14.99 -4.42 10.09
N THR A 246 -14.29 -5.03 11.03
CA THR A 246 -14.74 -5.17 12.42
C THR A 246 -14.90 -3.80 13.10
N LEU A 247 -14.00 -2.85 12.83
CA LEU A 247 -14.09 -1.49 13.36
C LEU A 247 -15.29 -0.74 12.80
N ILE A 248 -15.60 -0.90 11.51
CA ILE A 248 -16.75 -0.27 10.86
C ILE A 248 -18.05 -0.84 11.42
N VAL A 249 -18.24 -2.16 11.36
CA VAL A 249 -19.46 -2.83 11.83
C VAL A 249 -19.66 -2.66 13.34
N GLY A 250 -18.58 -2.66 14.14
CA GLY A 250 -18.65 -2.45 15.59
C GLY A 250 -19.15 -1.05 15.99
N LYS A 251 -18.88 -0.01 15.19
CA LYS A 251 -19.40 1.36 15.43
C LYS A 251 -20.91 1.44 15.21
N GLU A 252 -21.48 0.70 14.27
CA GLU A 252 -22.92 0.68 14.03
C GLU A 252 -23.69 0.11 15.22
N GLN A 253 -23.15 -0.89 15.93
CA GLN A 253 -23.79 -1.47 17.12
C GLN A 253 -23.87 -0.50 18.31
N PHE A 254 -22.95 0.46 18.42
CA PHE A 254 -22.97 1.48 19.48
C PHE A 254 -23.79 2.72 19.13
N ALA A 255 -24.03 2.99 17.85
CA ALA A 255 -24.85 4.13 17.41
C ALA A 255 -26.36 3.85 17.47
N SER A 256 -26.76 2.60 17.71
CA SER A 256 -28.16 2.14 17.72
C SER A 256 -28.75 2.00 19.15
N ILE A 257 -28.04 2.43 20.20
CA ILE A 257 -28.48 2.49 21.60
C ILE A 257 -28.63 3.94 22.03
#